data_0e27e26e3053630906eaa4bc90eca295
#
_entry.id   0e27e26e3053630906eaa4bc90eca295
#
_cell.length_a   1.000
_cell.length_b   1.000
_cell.length_c   1.000
_cell.angle_alpha   90.00
_cell.angle_beta   90.00
_cell.angle_gamma   90.00
#
_symmetry.space_group_name_H-M   'P 1'
#
loop_
_entity.id
_entity.type
_entity.pdbx_description
1 polymer ?
#
loop_
_entity_poly.entity_id
_entity_poly.type
_entity_poly.pdbx_seq_one_letter_code
_entity_poly.pdbx_strand_id
1 'polypeptide(L)'
;MLGVSDRSRQVDGTFETMPAVLALLHAQRQAARRSGVAFWNVFGAMGGENSMVRFVENNWASKDYTHLSFRGGKEIASALLKAILLEKEFYDEADKVAR
;
A
#
# COMPACT_ATOMS: atom_id res chain seq x y z
N MET A 1 7.05 6.17 -6.44
CA MET A 1 5.80 6.74 -5.86
C MET A 1 5.15 5.71 -4.95
N LEU A 2 4.81 6.11 -3.73
CA LEU A 2 4.00 5.28 -2.84
C LEU A 2 2.52 5.57 -3.09
N GLY A 3 1.73 4.53 -3.25
CA GLY A 3 0.29 4.66 -3.41
C GLY A 3 -0.44 4.98 -2.11
N VAL A 4 -1.71 5.31 -2.23
CA VAL A 4 -2.57 5.60 -1.09
C VAL A 4 -2.77 4.35 -0.22
N SER A 5 -2.84 4.55 1.10
CA SER A 5 -3.27 3.50 2.03
C SER A 5 -4.79 3.32 1.99
N ASP A 6 -5.28 2.19 2.50
CA ASP A 6 -6.71 2.03 2.68
C ASP A 6 -7.26 3.03 3.70
N ARG A 7 -8.52 3.38 3.55
CA ARG A 7 -9.24 4.24 4.45
C ARG A 7 -10.70 3.80 4.44
N SER A 8 -11.26 3.57 5.63
CA SER A 8 -12.63 3.09 5.74
C SER A 8 -13.59 4.21 6.11
N ARG A 9 -14.84 4.02 5.70
CA ARG A 9 -15.98 4.80 6.15
C ARG A 9 -17.03 3.86 6.73
N GLN A 10 -17.88 4.37 7.57
CA GLN A 10 -18.98 3.60 8.13
C GLN A 10 -20.20 3.71 7.22
N VAL A 11 -20.76 2.55 6.84
CA VAL A 11 -21.99 2.45 6.05
C VAL A 11 -22.89 1.44 6.75
N ASP A 12 -24.05 1.89 7.19
CA ASP A 12 -25.02 1.05 7.92
C ASP A 12 -24.39 0.27 9.08
N GLY A 13 -23.53 0.93 9.85
CA GLY A 13 -22.89 0.35 11.02
C GLY A 13 -21.67 -0.52 10.71
N THR A 14 -21.32 -0.71 9.44
CA THR A 14 -20.18 -1.51 9.00
C THR A 14 -19.12 -0.62 8.36
N PHE A 15 -17.85 -0.87 8.68
CA PHE A 15 -16.74 -0.15 8.04
C PHE A 15 -16.33 -0.83 6.74
N GLU A 16 -16.14 -0.02 5.71
CA GLU A 16 -15.71 -0.49 4.39
C GLU A 16 -14.80 0.53 3.73
N THR A 17 -14.01 0.09 2.76
CA THR A 17 -13.12 0.97 2.00
C THR A 17 -13.91 2.12 1.35
N MET A 18 -13.42 3.34 1.51
CA MET A 18 -14.00 4.51 0.84
C MET A 18 -13.80 4.38 -0.68
N PRO A 19 -14.86 4.59 -1.48
CA PRO A 19 -14.71 4.54 -2.95
C PRO A 19 -13.64 5.49 -3.49
N ALA A 20 -13.42 6.64 -2.83
CA ALA A 20 -12.39 7.59 -3.21
C ALA A 20 -10.98 6.98 -3.16
N VAL A 21 -10.73 5.98 -2.32
CA VAL A 21 -9.43 5.29 -2.26
C VAL A 21 -9.14 4.59 -3.58
N LEU A 22 -10.10 3.88 -4.13
CA LEU A 22 -9.94 3.14 -5.39
C LEU A 22 -9.74 4.11 -6.56
N ALA A 23 -10.47 5.22 -6.59
CA ALA A 23 -10.32 6.24 -7.62
C ALA A 23 -8.94 6.90 -7.55
N LEU A 24 -8.47 7.22 -6.34
CA LEU A 24 -7.15 7.83 -6.15
C LEU A 24 -6.04 6.85 -6.53
N LEU A 25 -6.16 5.58 -6.15
CA LEU A 25 -5.20 4.55 -6.51
C LEU A 25 -5.04 4.44 -8.02
N HIS A 26 -6.16 4.42 -8.75
CA HIS A 26 -6.15 4.37 -10.20
C HIS A 26 -5.45 5.60 -10.80
N ALA A 27 -5.77 6.79 -10.31
CA ALA A 27 -5.15 8.03 -10.77
C ALA A 27 -3.65 8.06 -10.48
N GLN A 28 -3.22 7.59 -9.32
CA GLN A 28 -1.81 7.51 -8.95
C GLN A 28 -1.03 6.56 -9.86
N ARG A 29 -1.60 5.39 -10.17
CA ARG A 29 -0.97 4.45 -11.09
C ARG A 29 -0.79 5.05 -12.48
N GLN A 30 -1.79 5.76 -12.98
CA GLN A 30 -1.69 6.43 -14.27
C GLN A 30 -0.63 7.53 -14.27
N ALA A 31 -0.59 8.33 -13.20
CA ALA A 31 0.42 9.40 -13.06
C ALA A 31 1.83 8.83 -13.04
N ALA A 32 2.06 7.74 -12.29
CA ALA A 32 3.35 7.08 -12.24
C ALA A 32 3.77 6.55 -13.61
N ARG A 33 2.84 5.93 -14.32
CA ARG A 33 3.09 5.41 -15.67
C ARG A 33 3.48 6.53 -16.64
N ARG A 34 2.73 7.63 -16.63
CA ARG A 34 3.01 8.79 -17.50
C ARG A 34 4.34 9.44 -17.20
N SER A 35 4.73 9.46 -15.93
CA SER A 35 5.99 10.08 -15.47
C SER A 35 7.18 9.15 -15.56
N GLY A 36 6.98 7.87 -15.89
CA GLY A 36 8.05 6.89 -15.95
C GLY A 36 8.66 6.55 -14.60
N VAL A 37 7.92 6.72 -13.50
CA VAL A 37 8.40 6.40 -12.15
C VAL A 37 7.79 5.09 -11.66
N ALA A 38 8.55 4.39 -10.80
CA ALA A 38 8.06 3.18 -10.15
C ALA A 38 6.89 3.50 -9.22
N PHE A 39 5.96 2.55 -9.08
CA PHE A 39 4.80 2.68 -8.20
C PHE A 39 4.73 1.48 -7.27
N TRP A 40 4.60 1.74 -5.97
CA TRP A 40 4.37 0.69 -4.99
C TRP A 40 2.98 0.84 -4.38
N ASN A 41 2.19 -0.21 -4.48
CA ASN A 41 0.79 -0.21 -4.08
C ASN A 41 0.65 -0.49 -2.58
N VAL A 42 0.62 0.57 -1.77
CA VAL A 42 0.41 0.47 -0.32
C VAL A 42 -0.93 -0.19 0.00
N PHE A 43 -1.99 0.20 -0.69
CA PHE A 43 -3.33 -0.38 -0.52
C PHE A 43 -3.30 -1.90 -0.70
N GLY A 44 -2.68 -2.37 -1.77
CA GLY A 44 -2.52 -3.81 -2.02
C GLY A 44 -1.67 -4.51 -0.98
N ALA A 45 -0.57 -3.87 -0.54
CA ALA A 45 0.32 -4.43 0.49
C ALA A 45 -0.37 -4.56 1.85
N MET A 46 -1.34 -3.69 2.15
CA MET A 46 -2.16 -3.81 3.37
C MET A 46 -3.13 -5.00 3.31
N GLY A 47 -3.46 -5.48 2.13
CA GLY A 47 -4.41 -6.55 1.91
C GLY A 47 -5.61 -6.16 1.04
N GLY A 48 -5.62 -4.95 0.47
CA GLY A 48 -6.66 -4.50 -0.44
C GLY A 48 -7.92 -3.98 0.25
N GLU A 49 -9.07 -4.26 -0.35
CA GLU A 49 -10.35 -3.81 0.18
C GLU A 49 -10.56 -4.26 1.62
N ASN A 50 -11.06 -3.35 2.45
CA ASN A 50 -11.37 -3.56 3.85
C ASN A 50 -10.15 -3.90 4.72
N SER A 51 -8.94 -3.70 4.21
CA SER A 51 -7.72 -3.99 4.97
C SER A 51 -7.53 -3.07 6.18
N MET A 52 -8.03 -1.83 6.11
CA MET A 52 -7.95 -0.92 7.26
C MET A 52 -8.68 -1.48 8.48
N VAL A 53 -9.78 -2.18 8.29
CA VAL A 53 -10.51 -2.84 9.39
C VAL A 53 -9.60 -3.82 10.13
N ARG A 54 -8.88 -4.66 9.39
CA ARG A 54 -7.93 -5.62 9.97
C ARG A 54 -6.77 -4.92 10.67
N PHE A 55 -6.32 -3.81 10.10
CA PHE A 55 -5.26 -3.00 10.72
C PHE A 55 -5.71 -2.44 12.06
N VAL A 56 -6.93 -1.91 12.15
CA VAL A 56 -7.49 -1.42 13.42
C VAL A 56 -7.61 -2.55 14.44
N GLU A 57 -8.09 -3.72 14.03
CA GLU A 57 -8.24 -4.90 14.89
C GLU A 57 -6.89 -5.37 15.46
N ASN A 58 -5.81 -5.21 14.71
CA ASN A 58 -4.46 -5.60 15.13
C ASN A 58 -3.69 -4.46 15.82
N ASN A 59 -4.33 -3.34 16.12
CA ASN A 59 -3.70 -2.14 16.67
C ASN A 59 -2.60 -1.55 15.77
N TRP A 60 -2.69 -1.78 14.46
CA TRP A 60 -1.80 -1.22 13.45
C TRP A 60 -2.34 0.09 12.88
N ALA A 61 -3.55 0.46 13.24
CA ALA A 61 -4.19 1.71 12.85
C ALA A 61 -5.07 2.24 13.97
N SER A 62 -5.35 3.53 13.92
CA SER A 62 -6.22 4.21 14.88
C SER A 62 -7.69 3.89 14.62
N LYS A 63 -8.52 4.07 15.65
CA LYS A 63 -9.98 3.83 15.56
C LYS A 63 -10.71 4.81 14.65
N ASP A 64 -10.00 5.77 14.05
CA ASP A 64 -10.55 6.64 13.00
C ASP A 64 -10.56 5.95 11.63
N TYR A 65 -10.00 4.74 11.53
CA TYR A 65 -9.93 3.93 10.31
C TYR A 65 -9.24 4.67 9.15
N THR A 66 -8.30 5.53 9.48
CA THR A 66 -7.59 6.36 8.51
C THR A 66 -6.08 6.40 8.77
N HIS A 67 -5.68 6.64 10.01
CA HIS A 67 -4.28 6.85 10.35
C HIS A 67 -3.64 5.58 10.88
N LEU A 68 -2.46 5.27 10.36
CA LEU A 68 -1.67 4.13 10.83
C LEU A 68 -1.05 4.44 12.19
N SER A 69 -0.97 3.41 13.04
CA SER A 69 -0.16 3.47 14.26
C SER A 69 1.31 3.29 13.89
N PHE A 70 2.19 3.48 14.86
CA PHE A 70 3.62 3.19 14.69
C PHE A 70 3.83 1.73 14.25
N ARG A 71 3.09 0.79 14.86
CA ARG A 71 3.18 -0.64 14.51
C ARG A 71 2.71 -0.91 13.07
N GLY A 72 1.61 -0.27 12.65
CA GLY A 72 1.12 -0.41 11.29
C GLY A 72 2.08 0.17 10.26
N GLY A 73 2.66 1.33 10.56
CA GLY A 73 3.69 1.93 9.72
C GLY A 73 4.90 1.04 9.57
N LYS A 74 5.31 0.38 10.66
CA LYS A 74 6.43 -0.57 10.67
C LYS A 74 6.14 -1.79 9.78
N GLU A 75 4.91 -2.31 9.82
CA GLU A 75 4.50 -3.43 8.96
C GLU A 75 4.59 -3.05 7.47
N ILE A 76 4.12 -1.87 7.12
CA ILE A 76 4.18 -1.37 5.75
C ILE A 76 5.62 -1.13 5.31
N ALA A 77 6.42 -0.52 6.18
CA ALA A 77 7.85 -0.28 5.89
C ALA A 77 8.61 -1.58 5.67
N SER A 78 8.33 -2.63 6.46
CA SER A 78 8.94 -3.95 6.27
C SER A 78 8.55 -4.56 4.93
N ALA A 79 7.30 -4.44 4.53
CA ALA A 79 6.83 -4.94 3.24
C ALA A 79 7.50 -4.19 2.08
N LEU A 80 7.64 -2.87 2.19
CA LEU A 80 8.32 -2.05 1.19
C LEU A 80 9.80 -2.44 1.07
N LEU A 81 10.49 -2.62 2.20
CA LEU A 81 11.89 -3.03 2.20
C LEU A 81 12.07 -4.38 1.51
N LYS A 82 11.20 -5.35 1.81
CA LYS A 82 11.25 -6.66 1.14
C LYS A 82 11.05 -6.53 -0.37
N ALA A 83 10.13 -5.67 -0.81
CA ALA A 83 9.90 -5.43 -2.22
C ALA A 83 11.12 -4.81 -2.91
N ILE A 84 11.77 -3.85 -2.26
CA ILE A 84 13.00 -3.22 -2.77
C ILE A 84 14.13 -4.23 -2.89
N LEU A 85 14.32 -5.07 -1.87
CA LEU A 85 15.38 -6.09 -1.88
C LEU A 85 15.13 -7.12 -2.98
N LEU A 86 13.89 -7.51 -3.20
CA LEU A 86 13.53 -8.44 -4.27
C LEU A 86 13.83 -7.85 -5.65
N GLU A 87 13.48 -6.60 -5.87
CA GLU A 87 13.81 -5.90 -7.12
C GLU A 87 15.32 -5.80 -7.34
N LYS A 88 16.07 -5.55 -6.27
CA LYS A 88 17.52 -5.52 -6.33
C LYS A 88 18.08 -6.87 -6.77
N GLU A 89 17.57 -7.96 -6.23
CA GLU A 89 17.99 -9.32 -6.63
C GLU A 89 17.75 -9.58 -8.12
N PHE A 90 16.57 -9.21 -8.62
CA PHE A 90 16.27 -9.34 -10.04
C PHE A 90 17.18 -8.50 -10.90
N TYR A 91 17.47 -7.28 -10.48
CA TYR A 91 18.40 -6.40 -11.21
C TYR A 91 19.80 -6.99 -11.25
N ASP A 92 20.31 -7.49 -10.12
CA ASP A 92 21.65 -8.09 -10.04
C ASP A 92 21.76 -9.33 -10.92
N GLU A 93 20.74 -10.18 -10.96
CA GLU A 93 20.71 -11.36 -11.82
C GLU A 93 20.69 -10.97 -13.31
N ALA A 94 19.88 -9.98 -13.67
CA ALA A 94 19.83 -9.48 -15.05
C ALA A 94 21.17 -8.88 -15.49
N ASP A 95 21.84 -8.16 -14.61
CA ASP A 95 23.15 -7.57 -14.87
C ASP A 95 24.21 -8.66 -15.10
N LYS A 96 24.18 -9.74 -14.30
CA LYS A 96 25.09 -10.89 -14.50
C LYS A 96 24.89 -11.56 -15.84
N VAL A 97 23.64 -11.72 -16.26
CA VAL A 97 23.32 -12.33 -17.55
C VAL A 97 23.77 -11.44 -18.72
N ALA A 98 23.66 -10.12 -18.56
CA ALA A 98 24.04 -9.16 -19.59
C ALA A 98 25.57 -9.02 -19.78
N ARG A 99 26.35 -9.46 -18.83
CA ARG A 99 27.82 -9.43 -18.90
C ARG A 99 28.35 -10.68 -19.60
#